data_9aa748eb4986cb514cda060e6bc2a57a
#
_entry.id   9aa748eb4986cb514cda060e6bc2a57a
#
_cell.length_a   1.000
_cell.length_b   1.000
_cell.length_c   1.000
_cell.angle_alpha   90.00
_cell.angle_beta   90.00
_cell.angle_gamma   90.00
#
_symmetry.space_group_name_H-M   'P 1'
#
loop_
_entity.id
_entity.type
_entity.pdbx_description
1 polymer ?
#
loop_
_entity_poly.entity_id
_entity_poly.type
_entity_poly.pdbx_seq_one_letter_code
_entity_poly.pdbx_strand_id
1 'polypeptide(L)'
;MLEDTDYPEAGRVARRGAGPDESARAGRLWWDAAADAYQAENGAFLGDAGFVWGPEGLTEDEVHLLGAPDTLRGSRVLEIGCGAGQCGRWLRSRGVRRVVGFDISHRQLQHSRRIDTETGHGLATVQADAQYLPFADAAFDVVFSSFGALPFVPSAEIALAEAARVLRPGGRLAFSVTHPVRWAFPDDPTEYGFTLNQSYFDRTPYLEEDRSGRAIYVEHHHTVGDWVRAVAAAGLVLADLVEPEWPEHNTQVWGGWGPVRGRMLPGTAVFVADKPA
;
A
#
# COMPACT_ATOMS: atom_id res chain seq x y z
N MET A 1 -11.56 21.33 -16.40
CA MET A 1 -10.19 21.31 -16.97
C MET A 1 -9.28 21.19 -15.78
N LEU A 2 -8.84 19.97 -15.47
CA LEU A 2 -7.74 19.74 -14.53
C LEU A 2 -6.49 20.14 -15.28
N GLU A 3 -5.85 21.21 -14.84
CA GLU A 3 -4.57 21.71 -15.35
C GLU A 3 -3.50 20.66 -15.07
N ASP A 4 -2.50 20.59 -15.95
CA ASP A 4 -1.31 19.74 -15.97
C ASP A 4 -0.98 19.14 -14.59
N THR A 5 -1.35 17.88 -14.39
CA THR A 5 -0.91 17.15 -13.21
C THR A 5 0.59 16.90 -13.34
N ASP A 6 1.36 17.25 -12.30
CA ASP A 6 2.82 17.03 -12.19
C ASP A 6 3.21 15.54 -12.14
N TYR A 7 2.43 14.68 -12.77
CA TYR A 7 2.78 13.27 -12.95
C TYR A 7 3.77 13.11 -14.10
N PRO A 8 4.72 12.19 -14.01
CA PRO A 8 5.66 11.91 -15.09
C PRO A 8 4.90 11.57 -16.38
N GLU A 9 5.16 12.29 -17.47
CA GLU A 9 4.53 12.03 -18.78
C GLU A 9 4.90 10.63 -19.28
N ALA A 10 3.91 9.74 -19.32
CA ALA A 10 4.05 8.45 -19.97
C ALA A 10 4.13 8.64 -21.52
N GLY A 11 5.18 8.14 -22.11
CA GLY A 11 5.30 8.06 -23.57
C GLY A 11 4.45 6.93 -24.16
N ARG A 12 4.33 5.82 -23.45
CA ARG A 12 3.50 4.67 -23.79
C ARG A 12 3.22 3.75 -22.60
N VAL A 13 2.11 3.03 -22.69
CA VAL A 13 1.83 1.88 -21.82
C VAL A 13 2.45 0.62 -22.43
N ALA A 14 3.05 -0.23 -21.61
CA ALA A 14 3.63 -1.51 -22.00
C ALA A 14 3.18 -2.64 -21.06
N ARG A 15 3.19 -3.86 -21.58
CA ARG A 15 3.00 -5.10 -20.83
C ARG A 15 4.20 -5.99 -21.09
N ARG A 16 5.10 -6.13 -20.12
CA ARG A 16 6.31 -6.97 -20.19
C ARG A 16 6.85 -7.25 -18.80
N GLY A 17 7.78 -8.18 -18.70
CA GLY A 17 8.49 -8.41 -17.44
C GLY A 17 9.28 -7.17 -17.00
N ALA A 18 9.30 -6.92 -15.69
CA ALA A 18 10.15 -5.93 -15.03
C ALA A 18 10.81 -6.62 -13.82
N GLY A 19 12.13 -6.51 -13.75
CA GLY A 19 12.91 -7.09 -12.64
C GLY A 19 12.93 -6.19 -11.40
N PRO A 20 13.52 -6.69 -10.28
CA PRO A 20 13.56 -5.97 -9.01
C PRO A 20 14.15 -4.56 -9.12
N ASP A 21 15.32 -4.42 -9.72
CA ASP A 21 16.00 -3.13 -9.84
C ASP A 21 15.24 -2.13 -10.73
N GLU A 22 14.60 -2.63 -11.81
CA GLU A 22 13.79 -1.80 -12.68
C GLU A 22 12.54 -1.30 -11.97
N SER A 23 11.83 -2.20 -11.25
CA SER A 23 10.64 -1.85 -10.49
C SER A 23 10.94 -0.87 -9.36
N ALA A 24 12.02 -1.10 -8.59
CA ALA A 24 12.44 -0.20 -7.51
C ALA A 24 12.82 1.19 -8.03
N ARG A 25 13.56 1.25 -9.16
CA ARG A 25 13.91 2.53 -9.79
C ARG A 25 12.70 3.27 -10.30
N ALA A 26 11.80 2.60 -11.02
CA ALA A 26 10.59 3.19 -11.56
C ALA A 26 9.66 3.66 -10.43
N GLY A 27 9.43 2.85 -9.40
CA GLY A 27 8.66 3.22 -8.24
C GLY A 27 9.20 4.46 -7.52
N ARG A 28 10.53 4.54 -7.31
CA ARG A 28 11.16 5.72 -6.71
C ARG A 28 10.95 6.97 -7.55
N LEU A 29 11.22 6.89 -8.85
CA LEU A 29 11.06 8.03 -9.76
C LEU A 29 9.63 8.54 -9.78
N TRP A 30 8.67 7.63 -9.89
CA TRP A 30 7.26 7.99 -9.99
C TRP A 30 6.73 8.60 -8.69
N TRP A 31 6.98 7.93 -7.54
CA TRP A 31 6.50 8.39 -6.25
C TRP A 31 7.20 9.65 -5.75
N ASP A 32 8.45 9.91 -6.18
CA ASP A 32 9.10 11.20 -5.92
C ASP A 32 8.47 12.33 -6.76
N ALA A 33 8.17 12.08 -8.02
CA ALA A 33 7.57 13.08 -8.91
C ALA A 33 6.09 13.33 -8.59
N ALA A 34 5.32 12.27 -8.31
CA ALA A 34 3.89 12.35 -8.07
C ALA A 34 3.51 12.78 -6.64
N ALA A 35 4.47 12.86 -5.69
CA ALA A 35 4.18 13.05 -4.28
C ALA A 35 3.35 14.30 -3.98
N ASP A 36 3.65 15.43 -4.60
CA ASP A 36 2.97 16.70 -4.35
C ASP A 36 1.53 16.67 -4.86
N ALA A 37 1.32 16.18 -6.09
CA ALA A 37 0.00 16.01 -6.67
C ALA A 37 -0.84 15.01 -5.88
N TYR A 38 -0.25 13.86 -5.52
CA TYR A 38 -0.91 12.85 -4.71
C TYR A 38 -1.38 13.38 -3.35
N GLN A 39 -0.56 14.18 -2.65
CA GLN A 39 -0.95 14.79 -1.39
C GLN A 39 -2.03 15.86 -1.58
N ALA A 40 -2.00 16.62 -2.68
CA ALA A 40 -3.03 17.60 -2.98
C ALA A 40 -4.40 16.93 -3.28
N GLU A 41 -4.40 15.82 -3.98
CA GLU A 41 -5.62 15.08 -4.37
C GLU A 41 -6.20 14.27 -3.20
N ASN A 42 -5.34 13.54 -2.47
CA ASN A 42 -5.78 12.52 -1.51
C ASN A 42 -5.58 12.93 -0.05
N GLY A 43 -4.80 13.99 0.22
CA GLY A 43 -4.43 14.37 1.58
C GLY A 43 -5.63 14.67 2.49
N ALA A 44 -6.68 15.30 1.96
CA ALA A 44 -7.90 15.58 2.72
C ALA A 44 -8.66 14.31 3.14
N PHE A 45 -8.70 13.30 2.26
CA PHE A 45 -9.32 12.00 2.56
C PHE A 45 -8.48 11.18 3.55
N LEU A 46 -7.16 11.14 3.34
CA LEU A 46 -6.24 10.40 4.19
C LEU A 46 -6.09 11.02 5.58
N GLY A 47 -6.22 12.35 5.68
CA GLY A 47 -5.98 13.11 6.89
C GLY A 47 -4.50 13.15 7.30
N ASP A 48 -4.14 14.05 8.21
CA ASP A 48 -2.77 14.16 8.71
C ASP A 48 -2.39 13.00 9.65
N ALA A 49 -3.36 12.50 10.39
CA ALA A 49 -3.25 11.35 11.29
C ALA A 49 -4.50 10.48 11.18
N GLY A 50 -4.79 10.01 9.98
CA GLY A 50 -5.86 9.07 9.67
C GLY A 50 -5.31 7.67 9.38
N PHE A 51 -6.12 6.63 9.62
CA PHE A 51 -5.77 5.27 9.26
C PHE A 51 -6.92 4.61 8.51
N VAL A 52 -6.85 4.63 7.20
CA VAL A 52 -7.77 3.93 6.30
C VAL A 52 -7.04 2.82 5.57
N TRP A 53 -7.72 1.70 5.35
CA TRP A 53 -7.16 0.52 4.68
C TRP A 53 -7.26 0.57 3.16
N GLY A 54 -8.08 1.46 2.62
CA GLY A 54 -8.29 1.60 1.18
C GLY A 54 -9.27 2.70 0.82
N PRO A 55 -9.58 2.86 -0.46
CA PRO A 55 -10.47 3.92 -0.96
C PRO A 55 -11.92 3.82 -0.47
N GLU A 56 -12.35 2.66 0.02
CA GLU A 56 -13.66 2.48 0.67
C GLU A 56 -13.78 3.29 1.97
N GLY A 57 -12.64 3.61 2.59
CA GLY A 57 -12.59 4.37 3.83
C GLY A 57 -12.71 3.51 5.09
N LEU A 58 -12.54 2.18 4.99
CA LEU A 58 -12.49 1.29 6.16
C LEU A 58 -11.35 1.72 7.09
N THR A 59 -11.64 2.06 8.33
CA THR A 59 -10.67 2.58 9.28
C THR A 59 -10.17 1.51 10.25
N GLU A 60 -8.92 1.66 10.74
CA GLU A 60 -8.39 0.79 11.79
C GLU A 60 -9.15 0.94 13.12
N ASP A 61 -9.76 2.10 13.39
CA ASP A 61 -10.64 2.31 14.56
C ASP A 61 -11.90 1.41 14.53
N GLU A 62 -12.38 1.05 13.34
CA GLU A 62 -13.58 0.20 13.18
C GLU A 62 -13.24 -1.28 13.28
N VAL A 63 -12.09 -1.70 12.74
CA VAL A 63 -11.81 -3.13 12.50
C VAL A 63 -10.71 -3.73 13.36
N HIS A 64 -9.81 -2.92 13.92
CA HIS A 64 -8.72 -3.36 14.81
C HIS A 64 -7.88 -4.52 14.25
N LEU A 65 -7.55 -4.49 12.96
CA LEU A 65 -6.81 -5.56 12.28
C LEU A 65 -5.38 -5.71 12.79
N LEU A 66 -4.77 -4.62 13.29
CA LEU A 66 -3.45 -4.67 13.91
C LEU A 66 -3.48 -5.26 15.33
N GLY A 67 -4.65 -5.42 15.92
CA GLY A 67 -4.84 -5.92 17.26
C GLY A 67 -5.51 -4.93 18.21
N ALA A 68 -5.78 -5.37 19.43
CA ALA A 68 -6.47 -4.55 20.43
C ALA A 68 -5.65 -3.28 20.77
N PRO A 69 -6.29 -2.11 20.94
CA PRO A 69 -5.58 -0.84 21.20
C PRO A 69 -4.64 -0.87 22.40
N ASP A 70 -4.98 -1.58 23.47
CA ASP A 70 -4.12 -1.69 24.65
C ASP A 70 -2.86 -2.50 24.38
N THR A 71 -2.94 -3.53 23.54
CA THR A 71 -1.79 -4.33 23.12
C THR A 71 -0.86 -3.49 22.23
N LEU A 72 -1.42 -2.71 21.31
CA LEU A 72 -0.66 -1.87 20.38
C LEU A 72 0.19 -0.82 21.08
N ARG A 73 -0.27 -0.23 22.20
CA ARG A 73 0.49 0.83 22.92
C ARG A 73 1.88 0.37 23.37
N GLY A 74 2.06 -0.90 23.70
CA GLY A 74 3.36 -1.49 24.08
C GLY A 74 4.20 -1.99 22.92
N SER A 75 3.63 -2.08 21.73
CA SER A 75 4.20 -2.74 20.56
C SER A 75 5.23 -1.87 19.82
N ARG A 76 6.16 -2.55 19.15
CA ARG A 76 7.05 -1.99 18.13
C ARG A 76 6.37 -2.24 16.77
N VAL A 77 6.04 -1.18 16.08
CA VAL A 77 5.25 -1.24 14.84
C VAL A 77 6.07 -0.74 13.66
N LEU A 78 6.03 -1.46 12.55
CA LEU A 78 6.62 -1.08 11.27
C LEU A 78 5.52 -0.85 10.23
N GLU A 79 5.55 0.29 9.56
CA GLU A 79 4.73 0.61 8.39
C GLU A 79 5.56 0.49 7.11
N ILE A 80 5.12 -0.38 6.19
CA ILE A 80 5.73 -0.61 4.88
C ILE A 80 5.04 0.29 3.84
N GLY A 81 5.81 1.16 3.16
CA GLY A 81 5.25 2.11 2.19
C GLY A 81 4.41 3.18 2.88
N CYS A 82 5.01 3.87 3.85
CA CYS A 82 4.28 4.79 4.72
C CYS A 82 3.85 6.10 4.04
N GLY A 83 4.33 6.40 2.84
CA GLY A 83 4.06 7.65 2.16
C GLY A 83 4.36 8.86 3.05
N ALA A 84 3.37 9.74 3.21
CA ALA A 84 3.48 10.88 4.11
C ALA A 84 3.20 10.54 5.60
N GLY A 85 3.07 9.26 5.97
CA GLY A 85 3.09 8.78 7.36
C GLY A 85 1.78 8.93 8.14
N GLN A 86 0.64 9.00 7.47
CA GLN A 86 -0.67 9.24 8.12
C GLN A 86 -1.02 8.14 9.13
N CYS A 87 -0.91 6.86 8.73
CA CYS A 87 -1.24 5.72 9.58
C CYS A 87 -0.29 5.62 10.78
N GLY A 88 1.03 5.82 10.55
CA GLY A 88 2.01 5.85 11.64
C GLY A 88 1.75 6.98 12.64
N ARG A 89 1.35 8.18 12.18
CA ARG A 89 0.96 9.29 13.06
C ARG A 89 -0.34 9.01 13.81
N TRP A 90 -1.32 8.36 13.15
CA TRP A 90 -2.52 7.90 13.84
C TRP A 90 -2.16 6.98 15.02
N LEU A 91 -1.29 5.98 14.81
CA LEU A 91 -0.80 5.12 15.88
C LEU A 91 -0.12 5.92 16.99
N ARG A 92 0.72 6.89 16.62
CA ARG A 92 1.38 7.79 17.58
C ARG A 92 0.37 8.58 18.42
N SER A 93 -0.68 9.11 17.81
CA SER A 93 -1.75 9.84 18.51
C SER A 93 -2.54 8.94 19.48
N ARG A 94 -2.60 7.63 19.21
CA ARG A 94 -3.22 6.61 20.09
C ARG A 94 -2.28 6.09 21.17
N GLY A 95 -1.07 6.65 21.29
CA GLY A 95 -0.10 6.34 22.34
C GLY A 95 0.85 5.19 22.01
N VAL A 96 0.88 4.71 20.78
CA VAL A 96 1.89 3.73 20.32
C VAL A 96 3.23 4.46 20.15
N ARG A 97 4.17 4.22 21.05
CA ARG A 97 5.41 5.02 21.15
C ARG A 97 6.49 4.62 20.15
N ARG A 98 6.51 3.37 19.70
CA ARG A 98 7.56 2.78 18.87
C ARG A 98 6.97 2.44 17.49
N VAL A 99 6.79 3.47 16.67
CA VAL A 99 6.34 3.33 15.29
C VAL A 99 7.45 3.82 14.38
N VAL A 100 7.78 3.02 13.38
CA VAL A 100 8.72 3.35 12.30
C VAL A 100 8.00 3.17 10.98
N GLY A 101 8.08 4.15 10.11
CA GLY A 101 7.62 4.05 8.73
C GLY A 101 8.81 4.01 7.76
N PHE A 102 8.69 3.30 6.65
CA PHE A 102 9.61 3.48 5.55
C PHE A 102 8.89 3.62 4.21
N ASP A 103 9.53 4.33 3.31
CA ASP A 103 9.06 4.50 1.94
C ASP A 103 10.23 4.55 0.97
N ILE A 104 9.99 4.20 -0.28
CA ILE A 104 11.01 4.30 -1.32
C ILE A 104 11.19 5.75 -1.80
N SER A 105 10.14 6.58 -1.68
CA SER A 105 10.10 7.98 -2.09
C SER A 105 10.66 8.91 -1.01
N HIS A 106 11.73 9.60 -1.35
CA HIS A 106 12.26 10.67 -0.50
C HIS A 106 11.27 11.84 -0.36
N ARG A 107 10.54 12.16 -1.43
CA ARG A 107 9.60 13.29 -1.44
C ARG A 107 8.40 13.01 -0.53
N GLN A 108 7.86 11.81 -0.52
CA GLN A 108 6.83 11.41 0.45
C GLN A 108 7.32 11.55 1.89
N LEU A 109 8.55 11.13 2.18
CA LEU A 109 9.14 11.29 3.51
C LEU A 109 9.41 12.77 3.88
N GLN A 110 9.60 13.66 2.92
CA GLN A 110 9.62 15.11 3.18
C GLN A 110 8.25 15.63 3.60
N HIS A 111 7.16 15.18 2.93
CA HIS A 111 5.80 15.48 3.37
C HIS A 111 5.55 14.97 4.79
N SER A 112 5.97 13.74 5.11
CA SER A 112 5.85 13.20 6.46
C SER A 112 6.47 14.12 7.51
N ARG A 113 7.71 14.55 7.30
CA ARG A 113 8.41 15.46 8.22
C ARG A 113 7.74 16.82 8.37
N ARG A 114 7.19 17.36 7.28
CA ARG A 114 6.42 18.63 7.31
C ARG A 114 5.19 18.47 8.20
N ILE A 115 4.38 17.43 7.95
CA ILE A 115 3.16 17.16 8.70
C ILE A 115 3.48 16.84 10.18
N ASP A 116 4.57 16.11 10.46
CA ASP A 116 5.05 15.87 11.82
C ASP A 116 5.29 17.18 12.61
N THR A 117 5.86 18.17 11.92
CA THR A 117 6.09 19.50 12.52
C THR A 117 4.79 20.23 12.78
N GLU A 118 3.83 20.13 11.88
CA GLU A 118 2.52 20.81 11.98
C GLU A 118 1.62 20.17 13.04
N THR A 119 1.65 18.84 13.17
CA THR A 119 0.77 18.09 14.09
C THR A 119 1.39 17.83 15.47
N GLY A 120 2.70 17.95 15.61
CA GLY A 120 3.43 17.58 16.83
C GLY A 120 3.54 16.09 17.10
N HIS A 121 3.19 15.23 16.13
CA HIS A 121 3.20 13.76 16.24
C HIS A 121 4.32 13.15 15.38
N GLY A 122 5.58 13.35 15.77
CA GLY A 122 6.72 12.88 14.98
C GLY A 122 6.74 11.36 14.76
N LEU A 123 6.94 10.97 13.51
CA LEU A 123 7.14 9.61 13.06
C LEU A 123 8.60 9.37 12.67
N ALA A 124 9.24 8.35 13.21
CA ALA A 124 10.55 7.93 12.72
C ALA A 124 10.40 7.32 11.32
N THR A 125 11.10 7.87 10.31
CA THR A 125 11.01 7.42 8.93
C THR A 125 12.37 7.06 8.36
N VAL A 126 12.41 6.05 7.47
CA VAL A 126 13.60 5.56 6.77
C VAL A 126 13.29 5.45 5.28
N GLN A 127 14.21 5.87 4.41
CA GLN A 127 14.09 5.58 2.98
C GLN A 127 14.64 4.18 2.70
N ALA A 128 13.79 3.27 2.20
CA ALA A 128 14.16 1.87 1.94
C ALA A 128 13.29 1.26 0.83
N ASP A 129 13.72 0.08 0.35
CA ASP A 129 12.98 -0.77 -0.59
C ASP A 129 12.29 -1.89 0.21
N ALA A 130 11.01 -2.15 -0.10
CA ALA A 130 10.22 -3.20 0.56
C ALA A 130 10.76 -4.63 0.30
N GLN A 131 11.63 -4.80 -0.68
CA GLN A 131 12.28 -6.07 -0.97
C GLN A 131 13.48 -6.37 -0.04
N TYR A 132 14.01 -5.33 0.64
CA TYR A 132 15.21 -5.43 1.48
C TYR A 132 15.07 -4.52 2.69
N LEU A 133 14.43 -5.01 3.76
CA LEU A 133 14.16 -4.20 4.94
C LEU A 133 15.43 -3.99 5.78
N PRO A 134 15.84 -2.74 6.06
CA PRO A 134 17.07 -2.44 6.80
C PRO A 134 16.89 -2.61 8.32
N PHE A 135 16.21 -3.67 8.74
CA PHE A 135 15.92 -3.96 10.14
C PHE A 135 16.39 -5.37 10.51
N ALA A 136 16.73 -5.56 11.79
CA ALA A 136 17.10 -6.85 12.31
C ALA A 136 15.91 -7.82 12.34
N ASP A 137 16.21 -9.13 12.38
CA ASP A 137 15.22 -10.18 12.56
C ASP A 137 14.45 -9.97 13.88
N ALA A 138 13.17 -10.27 13.89
CA ALA A 138 12.30 -10.20 15.07
C ALA A 138 12.28 -8.80 15.77
N ALA A 139 12.52 -7.73 15.01
CA ALA A 139 12.58 -6.38 15.53
C ALA A 139 11.21 -5.79 15.90
N PHE A 140 10.13 -6.29 15.30
CA PHE A 140 8.78 -5.71 15.42
C PHE A 140 7.76 -6.71 15.95
N ASP A 141 6.77 -6.19 16.66
CA ASP A 141 5.61 -6.93 17.17
C ASP A 141 4.47 -6.94 16.15
N VAL A 142 4.34 -5.84 15.40
CA VAL A 142 3.35 -5.66 14.33
C VAL A 142 4.04 -5.05 13.12
N VAL A 143 3.73 -5.58 11.94
CA VAL A 143 4.13 -5.04 10.64
C VAL A 143 2.88 -4.79 9.82
N PHE A 144 2.76 -3.66 9.15
CA PHE A 144 1.62 -3.42 8.29
C PHE A 144 1.99 -2.61 7.03
N SER A 145 1.11 -2.69 6.03
CA SER A 145 1.13 -1.85 4.84
C SER A 145 -0.30 -1.48 4.48
N SER A 146 -0.64 -0.19 4.50
CA SER A 146 -1.97 0.25 4.11
C SER A 146 -1.94 0.84 2.70
N PHE A 147 -2.42 0.07 1.72
CA PHE A 147 -2.51 0.45 0.30
C PHE A 147 -1.19 0.99 -0.29
N GLY A 148 -0.06 0.51 0.28
CA GLY A 148 1.28 1.05 0.04
C GLY A 148 2.10 0.24 -0.97
N ALA A 149 3.33 -0.13 -0.58
CA ALA A 149 4.39 -0.61 -1.45
C ALA A 149 4.15 -1.94 -2.19
N LEU A 150 3.28 -2.82 -1.66
CA LEU A 150 3.22 -4.22 -2.12
C LEU A 150 2.84 -4.42 -3.59
N PRO A 151 1.94 -3.64 -4.22
CA PRO A 151 1.66 -3.76 -5.64
C PRO A 151 2.84 -3.38 -6.56
N PHE A 152 3.83 -2.67 -6.02
CA PHE A 152 4.98 -2.17 -6.78
C PHE A 152 6.22 -3.07 -6.70
N VAL A 153 6.15 -4.16 -5.92
CA VAL A 153 7.24 -5.14 -5.83
C VAL A 153 6.98 -6.34 -6.75
N PRO A 154 8.00 -6.82 -7.47
CA PRO A 154 7.83 -7.89 -8.45
C PRO A 154 7.54 -9.27 -7.83
N SER A 155 7.89 -9.48 -6.56
CA SER A 155 7.66 -10.74 -5.86
C SER A 155 6.98 -10.52 -4.52
N ALA A 156 5.73 -10.97 -4.43
CA ALA A 156 5.00 -11.04 -3.17
C ALA A 156 5.74 -11.92 -2.13
N GLU A 157 6.36 -13.00 -2.58
CA GLU A 157 7.08 -13.93 -1.71
C GLU A 157 8.28 -13.25 -1.04
N ILE A 158 9.07 -12.48 -1.78
CA ILE A 158 10.22 -11.75 -1.21
C ILE A 158 9.76 -10.70 -0.21
N ALA A 159 8.76 -9.89 -0.56
CA ALA A 159 8.26 -8.83 0.31
C ALA A 159 7.66 -9.42 1.60
N LEU A 160 6.87 -10.49 1.52
CA LEU A 160 6.28 -11.14 2.69
C LEU A 160 7.31 -11.91 3.51
N ALA A 161 8.34 -12.50 2.89
CA ALA A 161 9.43 -13.13 3.62
C ALA A 161 10.23 -12.10 4.45
N GLU A 162 10.51 -10.91 3.89
CA GLU A 162 11.14 -9.81 4.62
C GLU A 162 10.26 -9.29 5.76
N ALA A 163 8.95 -9.08 5.51
CA ALA A 163 8.00 -8.71 6.56
C ALA A 163 7.97 -9.77 7.68
N ALA A 164 7.94 -11.05 7.33
CA ALA A 164 7.98 -12.16 8.29
C ALA A 164 9.32 -12.23 9.03
N ARG A 165 10.46 -11.96 8.37
CA ARG A 165 11.79 -11.95 8.99
C ARG A 165 11.87 -10.92 10.11
N VAL A 166 11.44 -9.69 9.84
CA VAL A 166 11.51 -8.60 10.83
C VAL A 166 10.43 -8.71 11.92
N LEU A 167 9.39 -9.50 11.70
CA LEU A 167 8.33 -9.78 12.65
C LEU A 167 8.79 -10.84 13.66
N ARG A 168 8.60 -10.61 14.97
CA ARG A 168 8.92 -11.60 16.00
C ARG A 168 7.95 -12.79 15.95
N PRO A 169 8.34 -13.95 16.50
CA PRO A 169 7.39 -15.03 16.79
C PRO A 169 6.21 -14.50 17.63
N GLY A 170 4.99 -14.90 17.29
CA GLY A 170 3.74 -14.39 17.87
C GLY A 170 3.40 -12.95 17.45
N GLY A 171 4.05 -12.39 16.45
CA GLY A 171 3.74 -11.07 15.89
C GLY A 171 2.71 -11.14 14.76
N ARG A 172 2.15 -9.98 14.39
CA ARG A 172 1.07 -9.84 13.39
C ARG A 172 1.51 -9.03 12.19
N LEU A 173 1.16 -9.50 11.00
CA LEU A 173 1.22 -8.79 9.73
C LEU A 173 -0.20 -8.48 9.28
N ALA A 174 -0.48 -7.22 8.90
CA ALA A 174 -1.68 -6.86 8.17
C ALA A 174 -1.32 -5.99 6.96
N PHE A 175 -1.87 -6.29 5.79
CA PHE A 175 -1.60 -5.46 4.60
C PHE A 175 -2.81 -5.39 3.68
N SER A 176 -3.01 -4.22 3.08
CA SER A 176 -4.01 -4.03 2.04
C SER A 176 -3.36 -3.75 0.70
N VAL A 177 -4.01 -4.26 -0.33
CA VAL A 177 -3.64 -4.06 -1.73
C VAL A 177 -4.90 -3.75 -2.55
N THR A 178 -4.75 -3.10 -3.69
CA THR A 178 -5.81 -3.07 -4.70
C THR A 178 -6.30 -4.49 -4.93
N HIS A 179 -7.62 -4.70 -4.82
CA HIS A 179 -8.16 -6.06 -4.95
C HIS A 179 -7.77 -6.69 -6.28
N PRO A 180 -7.19 -7.90 -6.29
CA PRO A 180 -6.70 -8.54 -7.51
C PRO A 180 -7.70 -8.65 -8.65
N VAL A 181 -9.00 -8.68 -8.36
CA VAL A 181 -10.06 -8.72 -9.39
C VAL A 181 -10.00 -7.52 -10.35
N ARG A 182 -9.48 -6.37 -9.89
CA ARG A 182 -9.31 -5.17 -10.70
C ARG A 182 -8.59 -5.44 -12.01
N TRP A 183 -7.60 -6.34 -11.99
CA TRP A 183 -6.75 -6.64 -13.14
C TRP A 183 -7.47 -7.31 -14.31
N ALA A 184 -8.68 -7.79 -14.10
CA ALA A 184 -9.53 -8.32 -15.18
C ALA A 184 -10.31 -7.23 -15.92
N PHE A 185 -10.29 -5.98 -15.42
CA PHE A 185 -11.13 -4.88 -15.90
C PHE A 185 -10.29 -3.62 -16.22
N PRO A 186 -10.80 -2.68 -17.04
CA PRO A 186 -10.19 -1.38 -17.23
C PRO A 186 -10.07 -0.60 -15.90
N ASP A 187 -9.09 0.28 -15.81
CA ASP A 187 -8.96 1.19 -14.68
C ASP A 187 -9.86 2.41 -14.89
N ASP A 188 -11.16 2.20 -14.72
CA ASP A 188 -12.20 3.20 -14.96
C ASP A 188 -13.25 3.11 -13.84
N PRO A 189 -13.55 4.22 -13.11
CA PRO A 189 -14.50 4.23 -12.01
C PRO A 189 -15.97 4.22 -12.45
N THR A 190 -16.24 4.35 -13.75
CA THR A 190 -17.60 4.37 -14.33
C THR A 190 -18.06 2.96 -14.72
N GLU A 191 -19.24 2.87 -15.35
CA GLU A 191 -19.79 1.61 -15.88
C GLU A 191 -18.89 0.94 -16.92
N TYR A 192 -18.02 1.67 -17.60
CA TYR A 192 -17.03 1.10 -18.52
C TYR A 192 -16.04 0.17 -17.80
N GLY A 193 -15.80 0.43 -16.49
CA GLY A 193 -14.98 -0.42 -15.63
C GLY A 193 -15.53 -1.82 -15.37
N PHE A 194 -16.73 -2.17 -15.84
CA PHE A 194 -17.32 -3.52 -15.69
C PHE A 194 -17.06 -4.46 -16.88
N THR A 195 -16.42 -3.97 -17.91
CA THR A 195 -16.15 -4.80 -19.09
C THR A 195 -14.87 -5.62 -18.86
N LEU A 196 -15.02 -6.95 -18.78
CA LEU A 196 -13.87 -7.85 -18.71
C LEU A 196 -13.02 -7.68 -19.96
N ASN A 197 -11.78 -7.22 -19.84
CA ASN A 197 -10.91 -6.92 -20.97
C ASN A 197 -9.60 -7.72 -21.00
N GLN A 198 -9.27 -8.42 -19.92
CA GLN A 198 -8.08 -9.28 -19.87
C GLN A 198 -8.25 -10.43 -18.86
N SER A 199 -7.34 -11.39 -18.92
CA SER A 199 -7.37 -12.52 -18.01
C SER A 199 -6.96 -12.11 -16.60
N TYR A 200 -7.75 -12.46 -15.59
CA TYR A 200 -7.39 -12.38 -14.17
C TYR A 200 -6.07 -13.13 -13.85
N PHE A 201 -5.71 -14.11 -14.65
CA PHE A 201 -4.50 -14.91 -14.44
C PHE A 201 -3.27 -14.38 -15.20
N ASP A 202 -3.41 -13.31 -15.96
CA ASP A 202 -2.27 -12.66 -16.61
C ASP A 202 -1.47 -11.85 -15.56
N ARG A 203 -0.28 -12.34 -15.23
CA ARG A 203 0.65 -11.71 -14.27
C ARG A 203 1.70 -10.84 -14.95
N THR A 204 1.53 -10.54 -16.22
CA THR A 204 2.44 -9.62 -16.92
C THR A 204 2.29 -8.22 -16.32
N PRO A 205 3.37 -7.64 -15.79
CA PRO A 205 3.33 -6.31 -15.20
C PRO A 205 2.78 -5.23 -16.14
N TYR A 206 2.11 -4.25 -15.54
CA TYR A 206 1.76 -3.00 -16.21
C TYR A 206 2.92 -2.02 -16.05
N LEU A 207 3.32 -1.40 -17.14
CA LEU A 207 4.37 -0.39 -17.14
C LEU A 207 3.93 0.87 -17.88
N GLU A 208 4.38 2.01 -17.38
CA GLU A 208 4.46 3.23 -18.16
C GLU A 208 5.92 3.50 -18.49
N GLU A 209 6.18 3.80 -19.74
CA GLU A 209 7.53 4.05 -20.24
C GLU A 209 7.64 5.47 -20.78
N ASP A 210 8.79 6.11 -20.56
CA ASP A 210 9.13 7.39 -21.17
C ASP A 210 9.38 7.21 -22.68
N ARG A 211 9.65 8.33 -23.38
CA ARG A 211 9.93 8.32 -24.83
C ARG A 211 11.17 7.52 -25.21
N SER A 212 12.06 7.22 -24.27
CA SER A 212 13.23 6.37 -24.47
C SER A 212 12.96 4.87 -24.28
N GLY A 213 11.77 4.50 -23.82
CA GLY A 213 11.39 3.12 -23.50
C GLY A 213 11.83 2.68 -22.10
N ARG A 214 12.23 3.61 -21.22
CA ARG A 214 12.58 3.32 -19.83
C ARG A 214 11.32 3.36 -18.97
N ALA A 215 11.13 2.33 -18.14
CA ALA A 215 10.03 2.29 -17.18
C ALA A 215 10.12 3.46 -16.18
N ILE A 216 9.02 4.22 -16.07
CA ILE A 216 8.80 5.30 -15.11
C ILE A 216 7.74 4.92 -14.06
N TYR A 217 6.88 3.92 -14.35
CA TYR A 217 5.92 3.32 -13.45
C TYR A 217 5.86 1.82 -13.70
N VAL A 218 5.76 1.02 -12.64
CA VAL A 218 5.58 -0.43 -12.74
C VAL A 218 4.63 -0.89 -11.65
N GLU A 219 3.62 -1.63 -12.03
CA GLU A 219 2.69 -2.27 -11.11
C GLU A 219 2.58 -3.77 -11.42
N HIS A 220 2.61 -4.60 -10.38
CA HIS A 220 2.61 -6.05 -10.49
C HIS A 220 1.27 -6.62 -10.05
N HIS A 221 0.79 -7.60 -10.83
CA HIS A 221 -0.41 -8.34 -10.49
C HIS A 221 -0.08 -9.64 -9.78
N HIS A 222 -0.70 -9.83 -8.63
CA HIS A 222 -0.74 -11.09 -7.90
C HIS A 222 -2.20 -11.45 -7.65
N THR A 223 -2.62 -12.68 -7.97
CA THR A 223 -3.98 -13.14 -7.67
C THR A 223 -4.17 -13.27 -6.16
N VAL A 224 -5.42 -13.34 -5.68
CA VAL A 224 -5.70 -13.67 -4.27
C VAL A 224 -4.98 -14.96 -3.85
N GLY A 225 -5.01 -15.98 -4.73
CA GLY A 225 -4.28 -17.23 -4.48
C GLY A 225 -2.77 -17.08 -4.39
N ASP A 226 -2.17 -16.12 -5.13
CA ASP A 226 -0.73 -15.85 -5.03
C ASP A 226 -0.40 -15.20 -3.67
N TRP A 227 -1.19 -14.23 -3.22
CA TRP A 227 -1.03 -13.62 -1.89
C TRP A 227 -1.15 -14.65 -0.77
N VAL A 228 -2.17 -15.51 -0.80
CA VAL A 228 -2.35 -16.58 0.20
C VAL A 228 -1.16 -17.54 0.22
N ARG A 229 -0.65 -17.94 -0.96
CA ARG A 229 0.53 -18.79 -1.03
C ARG A 229 1.80 -18.11 -0.54
N ALA A 230 1.97 -16.82 -0.84
CA ALA A 230 3.11 -16.04 -0.37
C ALA A 230 3.10 -15.87 1.16
N VAL A 231 1.93 -15.66 1.78
CA VAL A 231 1.75 -15.68 3.24
C VAL A 231 2.22 -17.01 3.83
N ALA A 232 1.74 -18.13 3.27
CA ALA A 232 2.11 -19.47 3.75
C ALA A 232 3.61 -19.76 3.53
N ALA A 233 4.17 -19.38 2.38
CA ALA A 233 5.60 -19.58 2.07
C ALA A 233 6.52 -18.76 3.00
N ALA A 234 6.06 -17.61 3.50
CA ALA A 234 6.77 -16.81 4.49
C ALA A 234 6.68 -17.38 5.93
N GLY A 235 6.03 -18.52 6.12
CA GLY A 235 5.85 -19.17 7.43
C GLY A 235 4.79 -18.47 8.30
N LEU A 236 3.93 -17.69 7.69
CA LEU A 236 2.81 -17.00 8.36
C LEU A 236 1.52 -17.82 8.22
N VAL A 237 0.61 -17.65 9.17
CA VAL A 237 -0.73 -18.25 9.14
C VAL A 237 -1.74 -17.17 8.83
N LEU A 238 -2.47 -17.30 7.73
CA LEU A 238 -3.56 -16.37 7.39
C LEU A 238 -4.66 -16.46 8.46
N ALA A 239 -4.92 -15.34 9.11
CA ALA A 239 -5.93 -15.22 10.15
C ALA A 239 -7.25 -14.67 9.60
N ASP A 240 -7.18 -13.73 8.63
CA ASP A 240 -8.37 -13.11 8.04
C ASP A 240 -8.06 -12.57 6.63
N LEU A 241 -9.12 -12.41 5.83
CA LEU A 241 -9.13 -11.69 4.55
C LEU A 241 -10.39 -10.82 4.52
N VAL A 242 -10.21 -9.51 4.60
CA VAL A 242 -11.31 -8.54 4.60
C VAL A 242 -11.42 -7.89 3.23
N GLU A 243 -12.63 -7.90 2.67
CA GLU A 243 -13.01 -7.21 1.44
C GLU A 243 -14.01 -6.10 1.84
N PRO A 244 -13.57 -4.83 1.99
CA PRO A 244 -14.46 -3.77 2.42
C PRO A 244 -15.56 -3.49 1.40
N GLU A 245 -16.79 -3.32 1.86
CA GLU A 245 -17.88 -2.83 1.03
C GLU A 245 -17.81 -1.31 0.89
N TRP A 246 -18.19 -0.78 -0.29
CA TRP A 246 -18.22 0.66 -0.52
C TRP A 246 -19.40 1.31 0.22
N PRO A 247 -19.16 2.19 1.23
CA PRO A 247 -20.24 2.81 1.99
C PRO A 247 -21.06 3.78 1.15
N GLU A 248 -22.37 3.87 1.40
CA GLU A 248 -23.28 4.76 0.64
C GLU A 248 -22.86 6.23 0.68
N HIS A 249 -22.34 6.68 1.82
CA HIS A 249 -21.91 8.07 2.02
C HIS A 249 -20.55 8.40 1.38
N ASN A 250 -19.76 7.40 0.98
CA ASN A 250 -18.45 7.63 0.41
C ASN A 250 -18.58 7.98 -1.08
N THR A 251 -18.28 9.22 -1.42
CA THR A 251 -18.30 9.78 -2.78
C THR A 251 -16.89 9.91 -3.38
N GLN A 252 -15.87 9.46 -2.66
CA GLN A 252 -14.48 9.52 -3.12
C GLN A 252 -14.31 8.77 -4.44
N VAL A 253 -13.46 9.32 -5.31
CA VAL A 253 -12.95 8.63 -6.49
C VAL A 253 -11.44 8.54 -6.34
N TRP A 254 -10.89 7.34 -6.44
CA TRP A 254 -9.47 7.09 -6.32
C TRP A 254 -9.03 6.10 -7.41
N GLY A 255 -8.37 6.62 -8.45
CA GLY A 255 -8.05 5.85 -9.64
C GLY A 255 -9.32 5.24 -10.26
N GLY A 256 -9.29 3.96 -10.58
CA GLY A 256 -10.43 3.24 -11.14
C GLY A 256 -11.53 2.87 -10.13
N TRP A 257 -11.50 3.38 -8.90
CA TRP A 257 -12.48 3.08 -7.85
C TRP A 257 -13.31 4.30 -7.48
N GLY A 258 -14.60 4.07 -7.28
CA GLY A 258 -15.58 5.08 -6.89
C GLY A 258 -16.93 4.45 -6.57
N PRO A 259 -17.96 5.25 -6.23
CA PRO A 259 -19.27 4.72 -5.80
C PRO A 259 -19.94 3.79 -6.79
N VAL A 260 -19.74 3.98 -8.10
CA VAL A 260 -20.34 3.14 -9.14
C VAL A 260 -19.74 1.74 -9.12
N ARG A 261 -18.42 1.66 -9.21
CA ARG A 261 -17.70 0.39 -9.29
C ARG A 261 -17.57 -0.29 -7.94
N GLY A 262 -17.26 0.47 -6.89
CA GLY A 262 -17.01 -0.05 -5.55
C GLY A 262 -18.23 -0.71 -4.88
N ARG A 263 -19.45 -0.37 -5.31
CA ARG A 263 -20.69 -1.07 -4.85
C ARG A 263 -20.91 -2.42 -5.51
N MET A 264 -20.17 -2.74 -6.54
CA MET A 264 -20.36 -3.97 -7.33
C MET A 264 -19.19 -4.93 -7.20
N LEU A 265 -17.99 -4.41 -6.96
CA LEU A 265 -16.75 -5.18 -6.87
C LEU A 265 -15.89 -4.62 -5.72
N PRO A 266 -15.17 -5.48 -4.98
CA PRO A 266 -14.26 -5.02 -3.94
C PRO A 266 -13.08 -4.23 -4.55
N GLY A 267 -12.80 -3.05 -4.00
CA GLY A 267 -11.67 -2.21 -4.38
C GLY A 267 -10.38 -2.65 -3.70
N THR A 268 -10.51 -3.14 -2.47
CA THR A 268 -9.40 -3.49 -1.59
C THR A 268 -9.52 -4.92 -1.09
N ALA A 269 -8.38 -5.61 -0.98
CA ALA A 269 -8.22 -6.84 -0.21
C ALA A 269 -7.27 -6.58 0.96
N VAL A 270 -7.71 -6.81 2.20
CA VAL A 270 -6.89 -6.68 3.41
C VAL A 270 -6.60 -8.06 3.97
N PHE A 271 -5.33 -8.44 3.97
CA PHE A 271 -4.86 -9.72 4.51
C PHE A 271 -4.33 -9.53 5.93
N VAL A 272 -4.75 -10.38 6.84
CA VAL A 272 -4.23 -10.44 8.21
C VAL A 272 -3.59 -11.80 8.44
N ALA A 273 -2.35 -11.82 8.90
CA ALA A 273 -1.61 -13.05 9.13
C ALA A 273 -0.80 -12.97 10.43
N ASP A 274 -0.68 -14.08 11.12
CA ASP A 274 0.07 -14.18 12.36
C ASP A 274 1.32 -15.06 12.15
N LYS A 275 2.45 -14.63 12.73
CA LYS A 275 3.66 -15.44 12.79
C LYS A 275 3.54 -16.41 13.98
N PRO A 276 3.63 -17.73 13.78
CA PRO A 276 3.62 -18.69 14.87
C PRO A 276 4.66 -18.37 15.95
N ALA A 277 4.31 -18.74 17.22
CA ALA A 277 5.16 -18.50 18.40
C ALA A 277 6.42 -19.41 18.41
#